data_1ef62b6c865392605235ea28c741524e
#
_entry.id   1ef62b6c865392605235ea28c741524e
#
_cell.length_a   1.000
_cell.length_b   1.000
_cell.length_c   1.000
_cell.angle_alpha   90.00
_cell.angle_beta   90.00
_cell.angle_gamma   90.00
#
_symmetry.space_group_name_H-M   'P 1'
#
loop_
_entity.id
_entity.type
_entity.pdbx_description
1 polymer ?
#
loop_
_entity_poly.entity_id
_entity_poly.type
_entity_poly.pdbx_seq_one_letter_code
_entity_poly.pdbx_strand_id
1 'polypeptide(L)'
;MPAEQRTALVTGGTGGLGEAIARALHDVGHTVLVVHSPGNASIGAWLEAQTDEGYNFIAYGADVADHASCQELAGLFQADCFLIEILVNNAGITRDATFRKLSYADWDAVLRVNLDSVFNVTRPFIDGMLERGWGRIVNIASINGSKGQF
;
A
#
# COMPACT_ATOMS: atom_id res chain seq x y z
N MET A 1 16.59 2.89 -22.98
CA MET A 1 17.44 2.50 -21.86
C MET A 1 16.56 1.72 -20.90
N PRO A 2 17.01 0.60 -20.32
CA PRO A 2 16.23 -0.06 -19.29
C PRO A 2 15.94 0.93 -18.16
N ALA A 3 14.73 0.87 -17.61
CA ALA A 3 14.37 1.70 -16.47
C ALA A 3 15.31 1.37 -15.31
N GLU A 4 15.76 2.38 -14.57
CA GLU A 4 16.56 2.17 -13.37
C GLU A 4 15.76 1.35 -12.35
N GLN A 5 16.36 0.26 -11.86
CA GLN A 5 15.72 -0.58 -10.85
C GLN A 5 15.52 0.22 -9.56
N ARG A 6 14.30 0.24 -9.05
CA ARG A 6 13.90 0.98 -7.85
C ARG A 6 13.11 0.10 -6.90
N THR A 7 12.97 0.54 -5.67
CA THR A 7 12.15 -0.16 -4.69
C THR A 7 10.77 0.51 -4.59
N ALA A 8 9.76 -0.28 -4.85
CA ALA A 8 8.36 0.13 -4.80
C ALA A 8 7.64 -0.50 -3.60
N LEU A 9 6.83 0.28 -2.91
CA LEU A 9 5.94 -0.16 -1.83
C LEU A 9 4.49 -0.01 -2.28
N VAL A 10 3.71 -1.10 -2.18
CA VAL A 10 2.28 -1.11 -2.51
C VAL A 10 1.48 -1.51 -1.27
N THR A 11 0.69 -0.59 -0.71
CA THR A 11 -0.22 -0.93 0.38
C THR A 11 -1.47 -1.63 -0.13
N GLY A 12 -1.96 -2.64 0.61
CA GLY A 12 -3.03 -3.50 0.12
C GLY A 12 -2.62 -4.31 -1.13
N GLY A 13 -1.34 -4.60 -1.27
CA GLY A 13 -0.74 -5.22 -2.46
C GLY A 13 -1.11 -6.68 -2.69
N THR A 14 -1.80 -7.32 -1.73
CA THR A 14 -2.25 -8.72 -1.84
C THR A 14 -3.69 -8.87 -2.36
N GLY A 15 -4.35 -7.77 -2.67
CA GLY A 15 -5.74 -7.80 -3.15
C GLY A 15 -5.86 -7.21 -4.56
N GLY A 16 -6.74 -7.74 -5.36
CA GLY A 16 -7.20 -7.27 -6.66
C GLY A 16 -6.35 -6.23 -7.39
N LEU A 17 -6.69 -4.95 -7.25
CA LEU A 17 -5.96 -3.87 -7.89
C LEU A 17 -4.51 -3.75 -7.38
N GLY A 18 -4.29 -3.92 -6.08
CA GLY A 18 -2.96 -3.83 -5.48
C GLY A 18 -2.01 -4.91 -6.01
N GLU A 19 -2.49 -6.13 -6.18
CA GLU A 19 -1.72 -7.22 -6.80
C GLU A 19 -1.38 -6.91 -8.26
N ALA A 20 -2.34 -6.43 -9.05
CA ALA A 20 -2.10 -6.05 -10.45
C ALA A 20 -1.05 -4.92 -10.55
N ILE A 21 -1.09 -3.95 -9.64
CA ILE A 21 -0.09 -2.88 -9.57
C ILE A 21 1.28 -3.44 -9.20
N ALA A 22 1.35 -4.34 -8.19
CA ALA A 22 2.59 -4.96 -7.76
C ALA A 22 3.24 -5.76 -8.91
N ARG A 23 2.45 -6.55 -9.63
CA ARG A 23 2.91 -7.30 -10.82
C ARG A 23 3.43 -6.36 -11.91
N ALA A 24 2.70 -5.32 -12.25
CA ALA A 24 3.12 -4.35 -13.27
C ALA A 24 4.44 -3.63 -12.91
N LEU A 25 4.65 -3.31 -11.64
CA LEU A 25 5.91 -2.73 -11.16
C LEU A 25 7.06 -3.74 -11.21
N HIS A 26 6.81 -5.00 -10.90
CA HIS A 26 7.79 -6.08 -11.01
C HIS A 26 8.17 -6.33 -12.47
N ASP A 27 7.20 -6.36 -13.40
CA ASP A 27 7.42 -6.62 -14.83
C ASP A 27 8.32 -5.56 -15.49
N VAL A 28 8.34 -4.33 -14.96
CA VAL A 28 9.25 -3.27 -15.43
C VAL A 28 10.58 -3.25 -14.67
N GLY A 29 10.84 -4.26 -13.83
CA GLY A 29 12.14 -4.53 -13.20
C GLY A 29 12.34 -3.89 -11.83
N HIS A 30 11.29 -3.43 -11.16
CA HIS A 30 11.41 -2.90 -9.80
C HIS A 30 11.40 -4.02 -8.73
N THR A 31 12.07 -3.78 -7.61
CA THR A 31 11.88 -4.57 -6.39
C THR A 31 10.56 -4.14 -5.75
N VAL A 32 9.65 -5.08 -5.49
CA VAL A 32 8.31 -4.74 -4.99
C VAL A 32 8.07 -5.31 -3.60
N LEU A 33 7.78 -4.41 -2.66
CA LEU A 33 7.32 -4.72 -1.32
C LEU A 33 5.80 -4.52 -1.28
N VAL A 34 5.10 -5.44 -0.65
CA VAL A 34 3.65 -5.34 -0.46
C VAL A 34 3.30 -5.27 1.03
N VAL A 35 2.36 -4.41 1.38
CA VAL A 35 1.82 -4.35 2.74
C VAL A 35 0.43 -4.96 2.76
N HIS A 36 0.20 -5.85 3.70
CA HIS A 36 -1.08 -6.49 3.97
C HIS A 36 -1.54 -6.21 5.40
N SER A 37 -2.83 -6.42 5.70
CA SER A 37 -3.33 -6.30 7.08
C SER A 37 -2.65 -7.32 8.00
N PRO A 38 -2.35 -6.99 9.27
CA PRO A 38 -1.64 -7.89 10.19
C PRO A 38 -2.31 -9.25 10.38
N GLY A 39 -3.64 -9.30 10.25
CA GLY A 39 -4.42 -10.56 10.41
C GLY A 39 -4.55 -11.40 9.14
N ASN A 40 -3.80 -11.13 8.07
CA ASN A 40 -3.89 -11.89 6.83
C ASN A 40 -3.24 -13.28 6.98
N ALA A 41 -4.03 -14.29 7.34
CA ALA A 41 -3.55 -15.66 7.50
C ALA A 41 -3.19 -16.36 6.16
N SER A 42 -3.60 -15.81 5.02
CA SER A 42 -3.36 -16.40 3.70
C SER A 42 -2.10 -15.89 3.00
N ILE A 43 -1.30 -15.04 3.66
CA ILE A 43 -0.16 -14.39 3.04
C ILE A 43 0.88 -15.39 2.51
N GLY A 44 1.16 -16.47 3.23
CA GLY A 44 2.10 -17.52 2.79
C GLY A 44 1.66 -18.16 1.48
N ALA A 45 0.41 -18.63 1.42
CA ALA A 45 -0.15 -19.22 0.20
C ALA A 45 -0.20 -18.22 -0.97
N TRP A 46 -0.48 -16.94 -0.68
CA TRP A 46 -0.45 -15.90 -1.71
C TRP A 46 0.97 -15.69 -2.28
N LEU A 47 2.00 -15.63 -1.41
CA LEU A 47 3.39 -15.50 -1.86
C LEU A 47 3.85 -16.70 -2.68
N GLU A 48 3.48 -17.92 -2.28
CA GLU A 48 3.76 -19.15 -3.05
C GLU A 48 3.15 -19.07 -4.45
N ALA A 49 1.86 -18.70 -4.54
CA ALA A 49 1.19 -18.55 -5.82
C ALA A 49 1.83 -17.47 -6.71
N GLN A 50 2.27 -16.34 -6.15
CA GLN A 50 2.99 -15.31 -6.91
C GLN A 50 4.33 -15.83 -7.41
N THR A 51 5.07 -16.57 -6.57
CA THR A 51 6.37 -17.14 -6.95
C THR A 51 6.22 -18.18 -8.07
N ASP A 52 5.19 -19.01 -8.03
CA ASP A 52 4.89 -19.99 -9.09
C ASP A 52 4.59 -19.32 -10.44
N GLU A 53 4.06 -18.07 -10.40
CA GLU A 53 3.84 -17.25 -11.59
C GLU A 53 5.04 -16.37 -11.99
N GLY A 54 6.16 -16.47 -11.25
CA GLY A 54 7.42 -15.77 -11.54
C GLY A 54 7.57 -14.40 -10.86
N TYR A 55 6.69 -14.04 -9.92
CA TYR A 55 6.76 -12.79 -9.16
C TYR A 55 7.41 -12.99 -7.80
N ASN A 56 8.45 -12.22 -7.51
CA ASN A 56 9.18 -12.27 -6.25
C ASN A 56 8.84 -11.03 -5.40
N PHE A 57 7.77 -11.11 -4.61
CA PHE A 57 7.36 -10.05 -3.71
C PHE A 57 7.88 -10.27 -2.30
N ILE A 58 8.13 -9.17 -1.59
CA ILE A 58 8.45 -9.17 -0.17
C ILE A 58 7.25 -8.59 0.57
N ALA A 59 6.69 -9.34 1.52
CA ALA A 59 5.44 -8.98 2.17
C ALA A 59 5.67 -8.58 3.64
N TYR A 60 5.00 -7.51 4.07
CA TYR A 60 5.01 -7.02 5.44
C TYR A 60 3.58 -6.82 5.95
N GLY A 61 3.35 -7.17 7.22
CA GLY A 61 2.09 -6.92 7.89
C GLY A 61 2.10 -5.57 8.61
N ALA A 62 1.15 -4.69 8.31
CA ALA A 62 0.96 -3.44 9.05
C ALA A 62 -0.48 -2.95 8.97
N ASP A 63 -0.96 -2.33 10.05
CA ASP A 63 -2.21 -1.58 10.03
C ASP A 63 -1.95 -0.16 9.52
N VAL A 64 -2.29 0.10 8.28
CA VAL A 64 -2.10 1.43 7.66
C VAL A 64 -2.95 2.53 8.30
N ALA A 65 -4.02 2.17 9.00
CA ALA A 65 -4.85 3.10 9.76
C ALA A 65 -4.23 3.51 11.10
N ASP A 66 -3.16 2.83 11.52
CA ASP A 66 -2.43 3.12 12.76
C ASP A 66 -1.06 3.73 12.45
N HIS A 67 -0.86 4.94 12.93
CA HIS A 67 0.39 5.68 12.73
C HIS A 67 1.60 4.95 13.35
N ALA A 68 1.46 4.37 14.54
CA ALA A 68 2.55 3.66 15.20
C ALA A 68 2.96 2.42 14.40
N SER A 69 1.99 1.64 13.91
CA SER A 69 2.25 0.49 13.04
C SER A 69 3.00 0.88 11.76
N CYS A 70 2.69 2.04 11.17
CA CYS A 70 3.41 2.53 9.99
C CYS A 70 4.83 2.99 10.31
N GLN A 71 5.09 3.53 11.51
CA GLN A 71 6.44 3.86 11.96
C GLN A 71 7.28 2.59 12.22
N GLU A 72 6.69 1.58 12.82
CA GLU A 72 7.34 0.26 12.99
C GLU A 72 7.71 -0.37 11.65
N LEU A 73 6.78 -0.34 10.68
CA LEU A 73 7.01 -0.80 9.32
C LEU A 73 8.20 -0.10 8.66
N ALA A 74 8.29 1.22 8.79
CA ALA A 74 9.42 1.98 8.27
C ALA A 74 10.76 1.60 8.92
N GLY A 75 10.74 1.30 10.22
CA GLY A 75 11.88 0.76 10.94
C GLY A 75 12.34 -0.60 10.40
N LEU A 76 11.42 -1.49 10.05
CA LEU A 76 11.74 -2.77 9.42
C LEU A 76 12.41 -2.57 8.05
N PHE A 77 11.89 -1.67 7.21
CA PHE A 77 12.52 -1.38 5.91
C PHE A 77 13.92 -0.81 6.06
N GLN A 78 14.15 0.04 7.06
CA GLN A 78 15.48 0.56 7.34
C GLN A 78 16.43 -0.56 7.80
N ALA A 79 15.98 -1.48 8.65
CA ALA A 79 16.77 -2.62 9.10
C ALA A 79 17.12 -3.57 7.95
N ASP A 80 16.19 -3.79 7.02
CA ASP A 80 16.35 -4.61 5.83
C ASP A 80 17.04 -3.87 4.67
N CYS A 81 17.50 -2.63 4.91
CA CYS A 81 18.17 -1.76 3.93
C CYS A 81 17.33 -1.43 2.68
N PHE A 82 16.01 -1.37 2.79
CA PHE A 82 15.15 -0.93 1.70
C PHE A 82 14.97 0.59 1.69
N LEU A 83 15.26 1.20 0.56
CA LEU A 83 15.01 2.61 0.29
C LEU A 83 13.74 2.74 -0.56
N ILE A 84 12.63 3.12 0.05
CA ILE A 84 11.39 3.29 -0.70
C ILE A 84 11.48 4.51 -1.61
N GLU A 85 11.33 4.28 -2.91
CA GLU A 85 11.42 5.29 -3.96
C GLU A 85 10.08 5.49 -4.68
N ILE A 86 9.28 4.42 -4.79
CA ILE A 86 7.93 4.45 -5.36
C ILE A 86 6.98 4.00 -4.26
N LEU A 87 5.99 4.82 -3.96
CA LEU A 87 4.95 4.52 -2.98
C LEU A 87 3.58 4.52 -3.66
N VAL A 88 2.85 3.42 -3.54
CA VAL A 88 1.47 3.31 -4.01
C VAL A 88 0.55 3.12 -2.80
N ASN A 89 -0.14 4.18 -2.40
CA ASN A 89 -1.20 4.16 -1.40
C ASN A 89 -2.46 3.59 -2.06
N ASN A 90 -2.63 2.27 -1.96
CA ASN A 90 -3.74 1.53 -2.55
C ASN A 90 -4.65 0.88 -1.50
N ALA A 91 -4.19 0.69 -0.28
CA ALA A 91 -5.02 0.13 0.79
C ALA A 91 -6.32 0.93 0.95
N GLY A 92 -7.43 0.23 1.04
CA GLY A 92 -8.74 0.86 1.18
C GLY A 92 -9.81 -0.16 1.53
N ILE A 93 -10.86 0.34 2.17
CA ILE A 93 -12.06 -0.43 2.49
C ILE A 93 -13.31 0.32 2.05
N THR A 94 -14.40 -0.40 1.89
CA THR A 94 -15.73 0.14 1.69
C THR A 94 -16.65 -0.26 2.84
N ARG A 95 -17.61 0.62 3.17
CA ARG A 95 -18.70 0.38 4.11
C ARG A 95 -19.95 1.02 3.52
N ASP A 96 -20.52 0.33 2.52
CA ASP A 96 -21.63 0.88 1.75
C ASP A 96 -22.92 0.87 2.56
N ALA A 97 -23.44 2.05 2.83
CA ALA A 97 -24.72 2.27 3.49
C ALA A 97 -25.31 3.60 3.04
N THR A 98 -26.64 3.73 3.11
CA THR A 98 -27.26 5.06 3.01
C THR A 98 -26.83 5.92 4.19
N PHE A 99 -26.67 7.22 4.02
CA PHE A 99 -26.21 8.12 5.09
C PHE A 99 -27.01 8.00 6.38
N ARG A 100 -28.34 7.73 6.26
CA ARG A 100 -29.21 7.51 7.42
C ARG A 100 -28.89 6.23 8.24
N LYS A 101 -28.26 5.25 7.62
CA LYS A 101 -27.93 3.95 8.23
C LYS A 101 -26.44 3.81 8.53
N LEU A 102 -25.62 4.69 7.99
CA LEU A 102 -24.18 4.66 8.22
C LEU A 102 -23.87 4.88 9.68
N SER A 103 -23.18 3.93 10.30
CA SER A 103 -22.70 4.09 11.67
C SER A 103 -21.47 5.01 11.73
N TYR A 104 -21.27 5.68 12.87
CA TYR A 104 -20.04 6.45 13.08
C TYR A 104 -18.80 5.56 13.00
N ALA A 105 -18.88 4.32 13.50
CA ALA A 105 -17.77 3.37 13.44
C ALA A 105 -17.39 3.00 12.00
N ASP A 106 -18.37 2.79 11.12
CA ASP A 106 -18.11 2.52 9.70
C ASP A 106 -17.52 3.74 8.99
N TRP A 107 -18.06 4.93 9.27
CA TRP A 107 -17.55 6.20 8.77
C TRP A 107 -16.07 6.40 9.19
N ASP A 108 -15.78 6.28 10.49
CA ASP A 108 -14.43 6.44 11.05
C ASP A 108 -13.46 5.41 10.45
N ALA A 109 -13.87 4.14 10.36
CA ALA A 109 -13.04 3.09 9.77
C ALA A 109 -12.67 3.39 8.33
N VAL A 110 -13.61 3.89 7.51
CA VAL A 110 -13.34 4.27 6.12
C VAL A 110 -12.37 5.44 6.05
N LEU A 111 -12.54 6.49 6.86
CA LEU A 111 -11.62 7.62 6.89
C LEU A 111 -10.22 7.21 7.32
N ARG A 112 -10.10 6.44 8.37
CA ARG A 112 -8.80 5.98 8.86
C ARG A 112 -8.04 5.14 7.84
N VAL A 113 -8.71 4.20 7.18
CA VAL A 113 -8.05 3.32 6.22
C VAL A 113 -7.82 4.01 4.88
N ASN A 114 -8.78 4.81 4.37
CA ASN A 114 -8.69 5.36 3.01
C ASN A 114 -8.04 6.74 2.94
N LEU A 115 -8.01 7.49 4.04
CA LEU A 115 -7.48 8.86 4.07
C LEU A 115 -6.27 9.00 5.01
N ASP A 116 -6.43 8.68 6.31
CA ASP A 116 -5.34 8.84 7.28
C ASP A 116 -4.14 7.96 6.94
N SER A 117 -4.38 6.77 6.34
CA SER A 117 -3.33 5.87 5.86
C SER A 117 -2.39 6.54 4.87
N VAL A 118 -2.89 7.43 4.02
CA VAL A 118 -2.07 8.17 3.04
C VAL A 118 -1.00 9.00 3.76
N PHE A 119 -1.37 9.66 4.84
CA PHE A 119 -0.41 10.38 5.69
C PHE A 119 0.49 9.41 6.44
N ASN A 120 -0.09 8.41 7.13
CA ASN A 120 0.64 7.48 7.98
C ASN A 120 1.75 6.75 7.23
N VAL A 121 1.45 6.28 6.01
CA VAL A 121 2.41 5.53 5.17
C VAL A 121 3.38 6.46 4.45
N THR A 122 2.94 7.64 4.00
CA THR A 122 3.81 8.55 3.24
C THR A 122 4.84 9.24 4.13
N ARG A 123 4.44 9.67 5.34
CA ARG A 123 5.27 10.49 6.23
C ARG A 123 6.64 9.88 6.53
N PRO A 124 6.80 8.59 6.80
CA PRO A 124 8.11 8.00 7.08
C PRO A 124 9.11 8.03 5.92
N PHE A 125 8.64 8.10 4.68
CA PHE A 125 9.50 7.96 3.50
C PHE A 125 9.77 9.27 2.76
N ILE A 126 8.96 10.31 3.00
CA ILE A 126 9.03 11.56 2.25
C ILE A 126 10.39 12.27 2.38
N ASP A 127 10.95 12.29 3.59
CA ASP A 127 12.22 12.97 3.83
C ASP A 127 13.36 12.32 3.02
N GLY A 128 13.44 11.00 2.99
CA GLY A 128 14.41 10.27 2.19
C GLY A 128 14.22 10.47 0.67
N MET A 129 12.99 10.60 0.19
CA MET A 129 12.73 10.95 -1.21
C MET A 129 13.22 12.38 -1.53
N LEU A 130 13.01 13.34 -0.63
CA LEU A 130 13.48 14.73 -0.78
C LEU A 130 15.01 14.81 -0.77
N GLU A 131 15.67 14.15 0.15
CA GLU A 131 17.13 14.11 0.25
C GLU A 131 17.80 13.56 -1.02
N ARG A 132 17.20 12.53 -1.63
CA ARG A 132 17.67 11.93 -2.88
C ARG A 132 17.27 12.74 -4.12
N GLY A 133 16.40 13.73 -4.00
CA GLY A 133 15.84 14.50 -5.13
C GLY A 133 14.97 13.65 -6.06
N TRP A 134 14.52 12.47 -5.62
CA TRP A 134 13.68 11.57 -6.41
C TRP A 134 12.72 10.77 -5.55
N GLY A 135 11.48 10.67 -5.98
CA GLY A 135 10.42 9.84 -5.42
C GLY A 135 9.16 9.91 -6.27
N ARG A 136 8.32 8.90 -6.17
CA ARG A 136 6.98 8.87 -6.80
C ARG A 136 5.97 8.37 -5.79
N ILE A 137 4.92 9.15 -5.60
CA ILE A 137 3.81 8.81 -4.72
C ILE A 137 2.54 8.77 -5.58
N VAL A 138 1.85 7.63 -5.56
CA VAL A 138 0.58 7.43 -6.24
C VAL A 138 -0.48 7.12 -5.21
N ASN A 139 -1.53 7.93 -5.17
CA ASN A 139 -2.68 7.70 -4.30
C ASN A 139 -3.83 7.16 -5.15
N ILE A 140 -4.29 5.96 -4.84
CA ILE A 140 -5.42 5.34 -5.53
C ILE A 140 -6.71 5.95 -4.96
N ALA A 141 -7.46 6.59 -5.83
CA ALA A 141 -8.77 7.17 -5.54
C ALA A 141 -9.87 6.39 -6.27
N SER A 142 -11.10 6.85 -6.18
CA SER A 142 -12.23 6.24 -6.85
C SER A 142 -12.95 7.23 -7.77
N ILE A 143 -13.50 6.73 -8.87
CA ILE A 143 -14.42 7.50 -9.71
C ILE A 143 -15.64 7.99 -8.93
N ASN A 144 -16.02 7.28 -7.87
CA ASN A 144 -17.12 7.67 -6.99
C ASN A 144 -16.84 8.96 -6.22
N GLY A 145 -15.57 9.32 -6.02
CA GLY A 145 -15.18 10.63 -5.50
C GLY A 145 -15.56 11.81 -6.40
N SER A 146 -15.68 11.56 -7.72
CA SER A 146 -16.09 12.59 -8.69
C SER A 146 -17.56 12.50 -9.07
N LYS A 147 -18.13 11.29 -9.14
CA LYS A 147 -19.53 11.09 -9.56
C LYS A 147 -20.53 11.11 -8.41
N GLY A 148 -20.09 10.78 -7.20
CA GLY A 148 -20.96 10.34 -6.12
C GLY A 148 -21.53 8.93 -6.40
N GLN A 149 -22.13 8.34 -5.35
CA GLN A 149 -22.80 7.04 -5.45
C GLN A 149 -24.09 7.13 -4.64
N PHE A 150 -25.15 6.50 -5.15
CA PHE A 150 -26.47 6.47 -4.50
C PHE A 150 -26.56 5.38 -3.44
#